data_25285d9782a48ba7b5781552ae3efc40
#
_entry.id   25285d9782a48ba7b5781552ae3efc40
#
_cell.length_a   1.000
_cell.length_b   1.000
_cell.length_c   1.000
_cell.angle_alpha   90.00
_cell.angle_beta   90.00
_cell.angle_gamma   90.00
#
_symmetry.space_group_name_H-M   'P 1'
#
loop_
_entity.id
_entity.type
_entity.pdbx_description
1 polymer ?
#
loop_
_entity_poly.entity_id
_entity_poly.type
_entity_poly.pdbx_seq_one_letter_code
_entity_poly.pdbx_strand_id
1 'polypeptide(L)'
;MAKKDKAVKLPKVTRLPSGAYHTRCMVDGQRISITAETEKEVIAKYMAMKHGVIEAKKEKKAQHKTLEQAITEYIESRRGYRSPSTIYGYERYKKNNFQHAMQFDVYATTDDQWQQAIRMEKQQGRSPKYIKNAWSLIAAAVEAATGRRPKVLLYPKEAKQRAYLEPDQVDKFVAAVKGTAIEIPALLCLSSLRRSEMLALTWDKVDLKKKVIHVHGARVRSSDGMVEKNQNKSDKSRRTIPIIPPLLTALKDAERSSDHVVTMTPDMILKHMKQICEKNGLPEVGLHGLRHSFASLAYHLQIPEMIAAEIGGWNDLATMRNIYTHLSQSDIAKRAQDFSDFFDKEKRKNGNEIGNEK
;
A
#
# COMPACT_ATOMS: atom_id res chain seq x y z
N MET A 1 -29.19 -26.32 33.90
CA MET A 1 -28.39 -26.39 35.14
C MET A 1 -27.79 -25.03 35.47
N ALA A 2 -28.35 -24.33 36.45
CA ALA A 2 -27.82 -23.01 36.87
C ALA A 2 -26.42 -23.17 37.50
N LYS A 3 -25.43 -22.50 36.95
CA LYS A 3 -24.09 -22.40 37.54
C LYS A 3 -24.22 -21.66 38.88
N LYS A 4 -23.95 -22.37 40.00
CA LYS A 4 -23.84 -21.78 41.33
C LYS A 4 -22.84 -20.61 41.24
N ASP A 5 -23.27 -19.40 41.57
CA ASP A 5 -22.42 -18.24 41.77
C ASP A 5 -21.37 -18.59 42.83
N LYS A 6 -20.10 -18.60 42.47
CA LYS A 6 -19.00 -18.79 43.42
C LYS A 6 -18.99 -17.61 44.39
N ALA A 7 -19.27 -17.87 45.65
CA ALA A 7 -19.20 -16.89 46.73
C ALA A 7 -17.88 -16.08 46.64
N VAL A 8 -17.97 -14.77 46.70
CA VAL A 8 -16.81 -13.87 46.63
C VAL A 8 -15.98 -14.07 47.90
N LYS A 9 -14.76 -14.59 47.75
CA LYS A 9 -13.85 -14.81 48.87
C LYS A 9 -13.44 -13.45 49.46
N LEU A 10 -13.73 -13.22 50.74
CA LEU A 10 -13.39 -11.98 51.43
C LEU A 10 -11.87 -11.86 51.65
N PRO A 11 -11.30 -10.65 51.59
CA PRO A 11 -9.90 -10.42 51.85
C PRO A 11 -9.58 -10.53 53.34
N LYS A 12 -8.35 -10.92 53.67
CA LYS A 12 -7.88 -10.89 55.06
C LYS A 12 -7.61 -9.46 55.51
N VAL A 13 -8.32 -8.98 56.51
CA VAL A 13 -8.17 -7.63 57.09
C VAL A 13 -7.27 -7.69 58.33
N THR A 14 -6.36 -6.72 58.45
CA THR A 14 -5.46 -6.59 59.60
C THR A 14 -5.62 -5.22 60.27
N ARG A 15 -5.55 -5.16 61.62
CA ARG A 15 -5.58 -3.90 62.36
C ARG A 15 -4.17 -3.32 62.41
N LEU A 16 -4.02 -2.06 62.04
CA LEU A 16 -2.75 -1.33 62.12
C LEU A 16 -2.49 -0.78 63.51
N PRO A 17 -1.23 -0.47 63.89
CA PRO A 17 -0.90 0.17 65.17
C PRO A 17 -1.62 1.50 65.39
N SER A 18 -2.01 2.21 64.29
CA SER A 18 -2.82 3.43 64.35
C SER A 18 -4.29 3.23 64.70
N GLY A 19 -4.73 1.98 64.91
CA GLY A 19 -6.12 1.60 65.18
C GLY A 19 -6.96 1.38 63.95
N ALA A 20 -6.55 1.82 62.75
CA ALA A 20 -7.24 1.62 61.48
C ALA A 20 -7.13 0.18 60.98
N TYR A 21 -8.10 -0.23 60.15
CA TYR A 21 -8.13 -1.55 59.51
C TYR A 21 -7.64 -1.47 58.08
N HIS A 22 -6.87 -2.45 57.64
CA HIS A 22 -6.20 -2.46 56.37
C HIS A 22 -6.23 -3.82 55.67
N THR A 23 -6.33 -3.83 54.35
CA THR A 23 -6.10 -5.05 53.56
C THR A 23 -5.30 -4.73 52.27
N ARG A 24 -4.51 -5.71 51.83
CA ARG A 24 -3.88 -5.73 50.52
C ARG A 24 -4.38 -6.93 49.75
N CYS A 25 -4.96 -6.70 48.61
CA CYS A 25 -5.55 -7.75 47.78
C CYS A 25 -5.37 -7.46 46.27
N MET A 26 -5.66 -8.48 45.46
CA MET A 26 -5.64 -8.34 44.00
C MET A 26 -7.08 -8.18 43.52
N VAL A 27 -7.34 -7.14 42.71
CA VAL A 27 -8.60 -6.94 41.99
C VAL A 27 -8.25 -6.73 40.54
N ASP A 28 -8.73 -7.60 39.67
CA ASP A 28 -8.49 -7.60 38.23
C ASP A 28 -7.02 -7.53 37.81
N GLY A 29 -6.15 -8.25 38.51
CA GLY A 29 -4.70 -8.28 38.24
C GLY A 29 -3.91 -7.09 38.77
N GLN A 30 -4.58 -6.11 39.38
CA GLN A 30 -3.92 -4.98 40.05
C GLN A 30 -3.86 -5.17 41.57
N ARG A 31 -2.72 -4.82 42.17
CA ARG A 31 -2.53 -4.85 43.63
C ARG A 31 -3.11 -3.57 44.20
N ILE A 32 -4.17 -3.72 45.03
CA ILE A 32 -4.83 -2.58 45.71
C ILE A 32 -4.61 -2.68 47.23
N SER A 33 -4.61 -1.50 47.84
CA SER A 33 -4.48 -1.32 49.29
C SER A 33 -5.68 -0.52 49.78
N ILE A 34 -6.44 -1.05 50.74
CA ILE A 34 -7.64 -0.40 51.26
C ILE A 34 -7.44 -0.21 52.76
N THR A 35 -7.63 1.00 53.27
CA THR A 35 -7.61 1.35 54.68
C THR A 35 -8.90 2.07 55.04
N ALA A 36 -9.46 1.75 56.22
CA ALA A 36 -10.64 2.41 56.77
C ALA A 36 -10.64 2.32 58.32
N GLU A 37 -11.55 3.03 58.95
CA GLU A 37 -11.66 3.08 60.41
C GLU A 37 -12.23 1.77 60.98
N THR A 38 -13.04 1.04 60.23
CA THR A 38 -13.63 -0.22 60.66
C THR A 38 -13.37 -1.35 59.67
N GLU A 39 -13.35 -2.60 60.14
CA GLU A 39 -13.25 -3.78 59.31
C GLU A 39 -14.39 -3.89 58.28
N LYS A 40 -15.60 -3.54 58.71
CA LYS A 40 -16.80 -3.54 57.85
C LYS A 40 -16.65 -2.61 56.66
N GLU A 41 -16.06 -1.42 56.84
CA GLU A 41 -15.81 -0.46 55.75
C GLU A 41 -14.73 -0.94 54.77
N VAL A 42 -13.67 -1.60 55.25
CA VAL A 42 -12.66 -2.21 54.38
C VAL A 42 -13.30 -3.26 53.46
N ILE A 43 -14.13 -4.13 54.06
CA ILE A 43 -14.86 -5.17 53.32
C ILE A 43 -15.85 -4.54 52.33
N ALA A 44 -16.62 -3.52 52.74
CA ALA A 44 -17.56 -2.82 51.87
C ALA A 44 -16.85 -2.15 50.65
N LYS A 45 -15.74 -1.45 50.86
CA LYS A 45 -14.93 -0.86 49.80
C LYS A 45 -14.35 -1.93 48.85
N TYR A 46 -13.86 -3.05 49.39
CA TYR A 46 -13.40 -4.18 48.59
C TYR A 46 -14.52 -4.76 47.70
N MET A 47 -15.69 -5.00 48.31
CA MET A 47 -16.86 -5.53 47.60
C MET A 47 -17.36 -4.59 46.54
N ALA A 48 -17.42 -3.28 46.81
CA ALA A 48 -17.81 -2.27 45.80
C ALA A 48 -16.84 -2.25 44.59
N MET A 49 -15.53 -2.27 44.85
CA MET A 49 -14.53 -2.36 43.78
C MET A 49 -14.66 -3.65 42.97
N LYS A 50 -14.88 -4.77 43.64
CA LYS A 50 -15.03 -6.07 42.98
C LYS A 50 -16.35 -6.21 42.24
N HIS A 51 -17.45 -5.64 42.76
CA HIS A 51 -18.73 -5.53 42.08
C HIS A 51 -18.63 -4.65 40.83
N GLY A 52 -18.02 -3.47 40.93
CA GLY A 52 -17.81 -2.59 39.78
C GLY A 52 -17.01 -3.25 38.67
N VAL A 53 -15.96 -4.03 39.01
CA VAL A 53 -15.20 -4.82 38.04
C VAL A 53 -16.03 -5.95 37.41
N ILE A 54 -16.89 -6.59 38.22
CA ILE A 54 -17.78 -7.66 37.75
C ILE A 54 -18.87 -7.09 36.83
N GLU A 55 -19.45 -5.94 37.19
CA GLU A 55 -20.44 -5.24 36.36
C GLU A 55 -19.84 -4.74 35.06
N ALA A 56 -18.67 -4.09 35.12
CA ALA A 56 -17.95 -3.66 33.91
C ALA A 56 -17.57 -4.85 32.98
N LYS A 57 -17.23 -6.02 33.56
CA LYS A 57 -17.01 -7.24 32.78
C LYS A 57 -18.30 -7.85 32.25
N LYS A 58 -19.43 -7.72 32.96
CA LYS A 58 -20.76 -8.13 32.48
C LYS A 58 -21.25 -7.23 31.34
N GLU A 59 -21.08 -5.92 31.46
CA GLU A 59 -21.39 -4.96 30.38
C GLU A 59 -20.57 -5.20 29.13
N LYS A 60 -19.22 -5.44 29.27
CA LYS A 60 -18.38 -5.81 28.12
C LYS A 60 -18.78 -7.16 27.49
N LYS A 61 -19.31 -8.11 28.26
CA LYS A 61 -19.85 -9.37 27.74
C LYS A 61 -21.22 -9.23 27.08
N ALA A 62 -21.99 -8.20 27.43
CA ALA A 62 -23.29 -7.91 26.83
C ALA A 62 -23.17 -7.16 25.49
N GLN A 63 -21.99 -6.59 25.16
CA GLN A 63 -21.78 -5.98 23.87
C GLN A 63 -21.63 -7.07 22.81
N HIS A 64 -22.54 -7.06 21.86
CA HIS A 64 -22.52 -7.92 20.67
C HIS A 64 -22.44 -7.05 19.42
N LYS A 65 -21.44 -7.30 18.59
CA LYS A 65 -21.32 -6.66 17.28
C LYS A 65 -20.71 -7.64 16.30
N THR A 66 -21.34 -7.80 15.15
CA THR A 66 -20.80 -8.66 14.10
C THR A 66 -19.59 -7.98 13.43
N LEU A 67 -18.72 -8.79 12.83
CA LEU A 67 -17.59 -8.28 12.04
C LEU A 67 -18.11 -7.39 10.89
N GLU A 68 -19.20 -7.76 10.25
CA GLU A 68 -19.80 -6.96 9.18
C GLU A 68 -20.19 -5.56 9.64
N GLN A 69 -20.83 -5.45 10.81
CA GLN A 69 -21.18 -4.16 11.42
C GLN A 69 -19.92 -3.35 11.76
N ALA A 70 -18.92 -3.99 12.39
CA ALA A 70 -17.67 -3.33 12.75
C ALA A 70 -16.93 -2.78 11.52
N ILE A 71 -16.85 -3.56 10.43
CA ILE A 71 -16.24 -3.10 9.17
C ILE A 71 -17.04 -1.94 8.56
N THR A 72 -18.37 -2.02 8.57
CA THR A 72 -19.23 -0.97 8.01
C THR A 72 -19.01 0.35 8.74
N GLU A 73 -19.09 0.36 10.06
CA GLU A 73 -18.86 1.53 10.89
C GLU A 73 -17.44 2.09 10.71
N TYR A 74 -16.44 1.19 10.62
CA TYR A 74 -15.07 1.60 10.38
C TYR A 74 -14.91 2.30 9.02
N ILE A 75 -15.49 1.77 7.95
CA ILE A 75 -15.47 2.36 6.62
C ILE A 75 -16.13 3.75 6.65
N GLU A 76 -17.33 3.86 7.22
CA GLU A 76 -18.05 5.13 7.32
C GLU A 76 -17.26 6.18 8.13
N SER A 77 -16.65 5.81 9.24
CA SER A 77 -15.80 6.71 10.03
C SER A 77 -14.56 7.22 9.27
N ARG A 78 -14.18 6.56 8.16
CA ARG A 78 -13.02 6.93 7.34
C ARG A 78 -13.39 7.66 6.06
N ARG A 79 -14.69 7.75 5.72
CA ARG A 79 -15.15 8.60 4.61
C ARG A 79 -14.76 10.05 4.85
N GLY A 80 -14.33 10.74 3.81
CA GLY A 80 -13.79 12.11 3.90
C GLY A 80 -12.33 12.21 4.35
N TYR A 81 -11.84 11.29 5.20
CA TYR A 81 -10.44 11.28 5.67
C TYR A 81 -9.51 10.41 4.81
N ARG A 82 -10.04 9.37 4.19
CA ARG A 82 -9.29 8.49 3.30
C ARG A 82 -9.64 8.75 1.85
N SER A 83 -8.70 8.42 0.95
CA SER A 83 -8.93 8.61 -0.48
C SER A 83 -10.12 7.76 -0.98
N PRO A 84 -10.91 8.23 -1.98
CA PRO A 84 -12.01 7.46 -2.56
C PRO A 84 -11.61 6.06 -3.00
N SER A 85 -10.42 5.91 -3.58
CA SER A 85 -9.88 4.60 -3.97
C SER A 85 -9.56 3.67 -2.79
N THR A 86 -9.22 4.24 -1.63
CA THR A 86 -9.00 3.45 -0.40
C THR A 86 -10.33 2.94 0.14
N ILE A 87 -11.34 3.80 0.20
CA ILE A 87 -12.70 3.43 0.61
C ILE A 87 -13.27 2.35 -0.33
N TYR A 88 -13.17 2.55 -1.64
CA TYR A 88 -13.56 1.55 -2.63
C TYR A 88 -12.84 0.20 -2.43
N GLY A 89 -11.54 0.25 -2.10
CA GLY A 89 -10.76 -0.95 -1.76
C GLY A 89 -11.31 -1.66 -0.52
N TYR A 90 -11.68 -0.93 0.51
CA TYR A 90 -12.29 -1.46 1.73
C TYR A 90 -13.65 -2.12 1.47
N GLU A 91 -14.52 -1.48 0.70
CA GLU A 91 -15.81 -2.04 0.30
C GLU A 91 -15.65 -3.33 -0.51
N ARG A 92 -14.67 -3.38 -1.41
CA ARG A 92 -14.34 -4.61 -2.14
C ARG A 92 -13.84 -5.72 -1.22
N TYR A 93 -13.00 -5.41 -0.22
CA TYR A 93 -12.55 -6.41 0.74
C TYR A 93 -13.73 -6.91 1.59
N LYS A 94 -14.60 -6.01 2.08
CA LYS A 94 -15.82 -6.39 2.79
C LYS A 94 -16.68 -7.34 1.95
N LYS A 95 -16.88 -7.04 0.66
CA LYS A 95 -17.73 -7.84 -0.23
C LYS A 95 -17.14 -9.20 -0.60
N ASN A 96 -15.80 -9.32 -0.73
CA ASN A 96 -15.18 -10.47 -1.39
C ASN A 96 -14.31 -11.34 -0.47
N ASN A 97 -14.05 -10.92 0.77
CA ASN A 97 -13.15 -11.61 1.68
C ASN A 97 -13.79 -11.89 3.03
N PHE A 98 -13.35 -12.95 3.66
CA PHE A 98 -13.76 -13.33 5.01
C PHE A 98 -15.28 -13.47 5.18
N GLN A 99 -16.01 -13.84 4.12
CA GLN A 99 -17.47 -13.96 4.15
C GLN A 99 -17.96 -14.95 5.23
N HIS A 100 -17.19 -16.01 5.46
CA HIS A 100 -17.43 -16.99 6.51
C HIS A 100 -17.29 -16.44 7.94
N ALA A 101 -16.62 -15.29 8.10
CA ALA A 101 -16.40 -14.66 9.39
C ALA A 101 -17.26 -13.40 9.63
N MET A 102 -18.06 -12.95 8.65
CA MET A 102 -18.84 -11.71 8.74
C MET A 102 -19.83 -11.69 9.92
N GLN A 103 -20.31 -12.88 10.35
CA GLN A 103 -21.22 -13.03 11.49
C GLN A 103 -20.49 -13.27 12.83
N PHE A 104 -19.15 -13.28 12.84
CA PHE A 104 -18.40 -13.45 14.09
C PHE A 104 -18.63 -12.24 15.01
N ASP A 105 -18.87 -12.52 16.28
CA ASP A 105 -18.93 -11.48 17.31
C ASP A 105 -17.53 -10.99 17.63
N VAL A 106 -17.24 -9.72 17.30
CA VAL A 106 -15.88 -9.14 17.48
C VAL A 106 -15.44 -9.08 18.94
N TYR A 107 -16.36 -9.09 19.91
CA TYR A 107 -16.04 -9.10 21.34
C TYR A 107 -15.74 -10.50 21.87
N ALA A 108 -16.35 -11.52 21.28
CA ALA A 108 -16.23 -12.91 21.76
C ALA A 108 -15.19 -13.73 20.96
N THR A 109 -14.88 -13.35 19.72
CA THR A 109 -14.01 -14.11 18.83
C THR A 109 -12.56 -14.12 19.32
N THR A 110 -11.99 -15.31 19.44
CA THR A 110 -10.62 -15.53 19.92
C THR A 110 -9.58 -15.33 18.80
N ASP A 111 -8.30 -15.16 19.16
CA ASP A 111 -7.21 -15.07 18.19
C ASP A 111 -7.07 -16.35 17.35
N ASP A 112 -7.35 -17.52 17.92
CA ASP A 112 -7.34 -18.79 17.18
C ASP A 112 -8.43 -18.87 16.13
N GLN A 113 -9.65 -18.37 16.41
CA GLN A 113 -10.72 -18.30 15.45
C GLN A 113 -10.39 -17.33 14.31
N TRP A 114 -9.76 -16.18 14.60
CA TRP A 114 -9.25 -15.28 13.58
C TRP A 114 -8.14 -15.92 12.74
N GLN A 115 -7.24 -16.70 13.37
CA GLN A 115 -6.21 -17.45 12.66
C GLN A 115 -6.80 -18.50 11.73
N GLN A 116 -7.88 -19.17 12.15
CA GLN A 116 -8.61 -20.11 11.30
C GLN A 116 -9.24 -19.42 10.09
N ALA A 117 -9.86 -18.25 10.29
CA ALA A 117 -10.44 -17.46 9.20
C ALA A 117 -9.38 -17.09 8.14
N ILE A 118 -8.15 -16.74 8.55
CA ILE A 118 -7.04 -16.48 7.63
C ILE A 118 -6.64 -17.74 6.84
N ARG A 119 -6.63 -18.90 7.49
CA ARG A 119 -6.33 -20.19 6.81
C ARG A 119 -7.39 -20.51 5.75
N MET A 120 -8.67 -20.27 6.02
CA MET A 120 -9.75 -20.45 5.07
C MET A 120 -9.61 -19.55 3.83
N GLU A 121 -9.21 -18.29 3.98
CA GLU A 121 -8.92 -17.40 2.85
C GLU A 121 -7.76 -17.95 1.98
N LYS A 122 -6.74 -18.54 2.60
CA LYS A 122 -5.62 -19.15 1.87
C LYS A 122 -6.07 -20.41 1.11
N GLN A 123 -6.93 -21.24 1.71
CA GLN A 123 -7.50 -22.43 1.06
C GLN A 123 -8.37 -22.08 -0.16
N GLN A 124 -9.01 -20.90 -0.16
CA GLN A 124 -9.73 -20.36 -1.32
C GLN A 124 -8.81 -19.84 -2.43
N GLY A 125 -7.50 -20.06 -2.35
CA GLY A 125 -6.53 -19.66 -3.37
C GLY A 125 -6.13 -18.18 -3.34
N ARG A 126 -6.50 -17.42 -2.29
CA ARG A 126 -6.12 -16.01 -2.17
C ARG A 126 -4.60 -15.85 -1.95
N SER A 127 -3.99 -14.87 -2.62
CA SER A 127 -2.58 -14.60 -2.45
C SER A 127 -2.25 -14.04 -1.05
N PRO A 128 -1.05 -14.30 -0.49
CA PRO A 128 -0.63 -13.76 0.80
C PRO A 128 -0.79 -12.24 0.93
N LYS A 129 -0.44 -11.51 -0.12
CA LYS A 129 -0.60 -10.04 -0.16
C LYS A 129 -2.05 -9.62 -0.10
N TYR A 130 -2.94 -10.32 -0.80
CA TYR A 130 -4.36 -9.99 -0.83
C TYR A 130 -5.01 -10.25 0.54
N ILE A 131 -4.70 -11.40 1.17
CA ILE A 131 -5.11 -11.73 2.53
C ILE A 131 -4.63 -10.67 3.52
N LYS A 132 -3.34 -10.30 3.47
CA LYS A 132 -2.77 -9.26 4.34
C LYS A 132 -3.50 -7.93 4.23
N ASN A 133 -3.84 -7.50 3.02
CA ASN A 133 -4.54 -6.23 2.80
C ASN A 133 -5.98 -6.28 3.35
N ALA A 134 -6.72 -7.35 3.09
CA ALA A 134 -8.07 -7.55 3.63
C ALA A 134 -8.04 -7.67 5.16
N TRP A 135 -7.10 -8.43 5.71
CA TRP A 135 -6.90 -8.55 7.16
C TRP A 135 -6.56 -7.23 7.83
N SER A 136 -5.80 -6.36 7.16
CA SER A 136 -5.46 -5.04 7.71
C SER A 136 -6.71 -4.18 7.96
N LEU A 137 -7.73 -4.28 7.10
CA LEU A 137 -9.03 -3.64 7.31
C LEU A 137 -9.78 -4.28 8.50
N ILE A 138 -9.86 -5.62 8.51
CA ILE A 138 -10.57 -6.36 9.56
C ILE A 138 -9.97 -6.09 10.93
N ALA A 139 -8.65 -6.22 11.07
CA ALA A 139 -7.96 -5.98 12.33
C ALA A 139 -8.16 -4.54 12.84
N ALA A 140 -8.16 -3.55 11.92
CA ALA A 140 -8.42 -2.17 12.28
C ALA A 140 -9.88 -1.91 12.69
N ALA A 141 -10.85 -2.57 12.04
CA ALA A 141 -12.26 -2.49 12.40
C ALA A 141 -12.55 -3.13 13.76
N VAL A 142 -11.98 -4.31 14.01
CA VAL A 142 -12.09 -5.00 15.32
C VAL A 142 -11.44 -4.18 16.42
N GLU A 143 -10.24 -3.63 16.19
CA GLU A 143 -9.54 -2.77 17.14
C GLU A 143 -10.35 -1.49 17.45
N ALA A 144 -10.94 -0.86 16.45
CA ALA A 144 -11.80 0.30 16.65
C ALA A 144 -13.06 -0.02 17.48
N ALA A 145 -13.65 -1.19 17.30
CA ALA A 145 -14.84 -1.62 18.03
C ALA A 145 -14.55 -2.08 19.46
N THR A 146 -13.44 -2.80 19.66
CA THR A 146 -13.17 -3.54 20.92
C THR A 146 -12.03 -2.95 21.76
N GLY A 147 -11.24 -2.02 21.20
CA GLY A 147 -9.99 -1.54 21.80
C GLY A 147 -8.84 -2.57 21.77
N ARG A 148 -9.06 -3.76 21.17
CA ARG A 148 -8.06 -4.84 21.09
C ARG A 148 -7.83 -5.23 19.63
N ARG A 149 -6.57 -5.24 19.22
CA ARG A 149 -6.18 -5.75 17.90
C ARG A 149 -5.94 -7.26 17.97
N PRO A 150 -6.59 -8.08 17.12
CA PRO A 150 -6.36 -9.52 17.09
C PRO A 150 -4.90 -9.86 16.72
N LYS A 151 -4.33 -10.85 17.43
CA LYS A 151 -2.97 -11.34 17.18
C LYS A 151 -3.04 -12.59 16.31
N VAL A 152 -2.49 -12.48 15.09
CA VAL A 152 -2.48 -13.57 14.11
C VAL A 152 -1.17 -13.61 13.34
N LEU A 153 -0.85 -14.78 12.80
CA LEU A 153 0.28 -14.99 11.91
C LEU A 153 -0.20 -14.84 10.46
N LEU A 154 0.45 -13.98 9.71
CA LEU A 154 0.19 -13.79 8.29
C LEU A 154 1.23 -14.55 7.45
N TYR A 155 0.80 -15.03 6.28
CA TYR A 155 1.69 -15.65 5.32
C TYR A 155 2.77 -14.67 4.84
N PRO A 156 4.00 -15.11 4.63
CA PRO A 156 5.07 -14.28 4.09
C PRO A 156 4.69 -13.77 2.70
N LYS A 157 5.16 -12.57 2.38
CA LYS A 157 4.94 -11.95 1.08
C LYS A 157 5.79 -12.65 0.03
N GLU A 158 5.17 -13.18 -1.00
CA GLU A 158 5.87 -13.63 -2.20
C GLU A 158 6.42 -12.41 -2.95
N ALA A 159 7.70 -12.41 -3.25
CA ALA A 159 8.33 -11.40 -4.07
C ALA A 159 7.95 -11.67 -5.54
N LYS A 160 6.95 -10.95 -6.06
CA LYS A 160 6.68 -10.93 -7.51
C LYS A 160 7.36 -9.72 -8.11
N GLN A 161 8.36 -9.95 -8.95
CA GLN A 161 8.87 -8.90 -9.83
C GLN A 161 7.77 -8.55 -10.84
N ARG A 162 7.57 -7.25 -11.06
CA ARG A 162 6.68 -6.78 -12.12
C ARG A 162 7.45 -6.80 -13.41
N ALA A 163 6.84 -7.35 -14.46
CA ALA A 163 7.40 -7.26 -15.80
C ALA A 163 7.53 -5.79 -16.21
N TYR A 164 8.64 -5.47 -16.83
CA TYR A 164 8.94 -4.20 -17.48
C TYR A 164 9.65 -4.50 -18.81
N LEU A 165 9.78 -3.53 -19.67
CA LEU A 165 10.50 -3.64 -20.95
C LEU A 165 11.96 -3.30 -20.73
N GLU A 166 12.84 -4.16 -21.19
CA GLU A 166 14.27 -3.85 -21.34
C GLU A 166 14.46 -2.79 -22.45
N PRO A 167 15.58 -2.05 -22.47
CA PRO A 167 15.82 -0.99 -23.44
C PRO A 167 15.64 -1.41 -24.90
N ASP A 168 16.10 -2.59 -25.29
CA ASP A 168 15.95 -3.18 -26.63
C ASP A 168 14.49 -3.54 -27.00
N GLN A 169 13.66 -3.77 -25.99
CA GLN A 169 12.24 -4.08 -26.17
C GLN A 169 11.36 -2.82 -26.29
N VAL A 170 11.87 -1.65 -25.82
CA VAL A 170 11.12 -0.39 -25.85
C VAL A 170 10.79 0.02 -27.27
N ASP A 171 11.76 0.00 -28.20
CA ASP A 171 11.53 0.38 -29.59
C ASP A 171 10.51 -0.55 -30.27
N LYS A 172 10.61 -1.84 -30.02
CA LYS A 172 9.66 -2.85 -30.53
C LYS A 172 8.25 -2.61 -29.97
N PHE A 173 8.15 -2.25 -28.69
CA PHE A 173 6.87 -1.91 -28.06
C PHE A 173 6.25 -0.64 -28.65
N VAL A 174 7.05 0.44 -28.81
CA VAL A 174 6.61 1.70 -29.41
C VAL A 174 6.10 1.47 -30.83
N ALA A 175 6.81 0.68 -31.64
CA ALA A 175 6.34 0.30 -32.98
C ALA A 175 5.04 -0.52 -32.95
N ALA A 176 4.90 -1.44 -31.99
CA ALA A 176 3.73 -2.31 -31.86
C ALA A 176 2.46 -1.58 -31.40
N VAL A 177 2.57 -0.49 -30.61
CA VAL A 177 1.40 0.28 -30.17
C VAL A 177 1.00 1.37 -31.17
N LYS A 178 1.86 1.72 -32.11
CA LYS A 178 1.62 2.77 -33.12
C LYS A 178 0.33 2.52 -33.90
N GLY A 179 -0.53 3.54 -33.99
CA GLY A 179 -1.81 3.49 -34.68
C GLY A 179 -2.89 2.66 -33.96
N THR A 180 -2.60 2.12 -32.76
CA THR A 180 -3.60 1.38 -32.00
C THR A 180 -4.35 2.30 -31.03
N ALA A 181 -5.53 1.86 -30.56
CA ALA A 181 -6.32 2.62 -29.60
C ALA A 181 -5.61 2.88 -28.26
N ILE A 182 -4.56 2.13 -27.95
CA ILE A 182 -3.78 2.29 -26.71
C ILE A 182 -2.45 3.03 -26.92
N GLU A 183 -2.16 3.55 -28.09
CA GLU A 183 -0.90 4.24 -28.37
C GLU A 183 -0.64 5.37 -27.35
N ILE A 184 -1.56 6.33 -27.26
CA ILE A 184 -1.42 7.46 -26.34
C ILE A 184 -1.33 7.02 -24.88
N PRO A 185 -2.27 6.23 -24.29
CA PRO A 185 -2.17 5.83 -22.91
C PRO A 185 -0.92 5.00 -22.58
N ALA A 186 -0.45 4.16 -23.51
CA ALA A 186 0.77 3.39 -23.34
C ALA A 186 2.02 4.29 -23.31
N LEU A 187 2.14 5.20 -24.29
CA LEU A 187 3.26 6.14 -24.39
C LEU A 187 3.29 7.15 -23.21
N LEU A 188 2.13 7.59 -22.71
CA LEU A 188 2.06 8.41 -21.50
C LEU A 188 2.62 7.67 -20.28
N CYS A 189 2.28 6.40 -20.09
CA CYS A 189 2.82 5.59 -19.00
C CYS A 189 4.31 5.27 -19.20
N LEU A 190 4.76 5.03 -20.44
CA LEU A 190 6.16 4.88 -20.77
C LEU A 190 6.94 6.19 -20.54
N SER A 191 6.31 7.35 -20.72
CA SER A 191 6.86 8.67 -20.34
C SER A 191 6.73 8.98 -18.84
N SER A 192 6.59 7.97 -17.99
CA SER A 192 6.57 8.04 -16.54
C SER A 192 5.25 8.38 -15.84
N LEU A 193 4.15 8.64 -16.51
CA LEU A 193 2.88 8.93 -15.84
C LEU A 193 2.38 7.71 -15.03
N ARG A 194 1.86 8.00 -13.83
CA ARG A 194 1.09 6.98 -13.09
C ARG A 194 -0.25 6.77 -13.80
N ARG A 195 -0.81 5.56 -13.67
CA ARG A 195 -2.16 5.26 -14.23
C ARG A 195 -3.20 6.33 -13.86
N SER A 196 -3.21 6.79 -12.62
CA SER A 196 -4.18 7.81 -12.18
C SER A 196 -3.91 9.20 -12.72
N GLU A 197 -2.65 9.55 -12.99
CA GLU A 197 -2.24 10.81 -13.61
C GLU A 197 -2.58 10.80 -15.11
N MET A 198 -2.31 9.68 -15.81
CA MET A 198 -2.68 9.47 -17.20
C MET A 198 -4.20 9.62 -17.42
N LEU A 199 -5.02 9.04 -16.52
CA LEU A 199 -6.48 9.13 -16.62
C LEU A 199 -7.03 10.53 -16.27
N ALA A 200 -6.28 11.34 -15.52
CA ALA A 200 -6.65 12.69 -15.16
C ALA A 200 -6.14 13.75 -16.17
N LEU A 201 -5.32 13.33 -17.14
CA LEU A 201 -4.71 14.26 -18.08
C LEU A 201 -5.77 14.86 -19.00
N THR A 202 -5.84 16.19 -19.02
CA THR A 202 -6.71 16.98 -19.89
C THR A 202 -5.89 17.72 -20.94
N TRP A 203 -6.52 18.08 -22.07
CA TRP A 203 -5.83 18.71 -23.19
C TRP A 203 -5.24 20.09 -22.86
N ASP A 204 -5.80 20.83 -21.92
CA ASP A 204 -5.28 22.12 -21.44
C ASP A 204 -3.93 21.99 -20.72
N LYS A 205 -3.55 20.78 -20.29
CA LYS A 205 -2.26 20.46 -19.67
C LYS A 205 -1.20 19.97 -20.65
N VAL A 206 -1.54 19.87 -21.94
CA VAL A 206 -0.64 19.40 -22.99
C VAL A 206 -0.20 20.59 -23.87
N ASP A 207 1.04 21.03 -23.69
CA ASP A 207 1.63 22.08 -24.52
C ASP A 207 2.42 21.45 -25.68
N LEU A 208 1.74 21.30 -26.83
CA LEU A 208 2.36 20.73 -28.03
C LEU A 208 3.44 21.63 -28.64
N LYS A 209 3.39 22.97 -28.43
CA LYS A 209 4.39 23.92 -28.94
C LYS A 209 5.70 23.79 -28.12
N LYS A 210 5.59 23.79 -26.80
CA LYS A 210 6.73 23.60 -25.89
C LYS A 210 7.13 22.14 -25.77
N LYS A 211 6.35 21.21 -26.30
CA LYS A 211 6.52 19.75 -26.19
C LYS A 211 6.63 19.27 -24.74
N VAL A 212 5.72 19.75 -23.89
CA VAL A 212 5.67 19.37 -22.47
C VAL A 212 4.25 19.03 -22.02
N ILE A 213 4.16 18.21 -20.98
CA ILE A 213 2.93 17.87 -20.26
C ILE A 213 3.05 18.35 -18.82
N HIS A 214 2.07 19.10 -18.35
CA HIS A 214 1.95 19.52 -16.97
C HIS A 214 1.15 18.48 -16.19
N VAL A 215 1.84 17.60 -15.46
CA VAL A 215 1.20 16.55 -14.68
C VAL A 215 0.61 17.14 -13.40
N HIS A 216 -0.71 17.09 -13.30
CA HIS A 216 -1.46 17.61 -12.16
C HIS A 216 -2.71 16.77 -11.89
N GLY A 217 -2.98 16.45 -10.61
CA GLY A 217 -4.17 15.69 -10.25
C GLY A 217 -4.05 14.19 -10.51
N ALA A 218 -5.09 13.48 -10.14
CA ALA A 218 -5.24 12.05 -10.35
C ALA A 218 -6.72 11.68 -10.46
N ARG A 219 -7.06 10.79 -11.40
CA ARG A 219 -8.41 10.24 -11.53
C ARG A 219 -8.42 8.81 -11.04
N VAL A 220 -9.25 8.52 -10.05
CA VAL A 220 -9.25 7.25 -9.33
C VAL A 220 -10.65 6.65 -9.29
N ARG A 221 -10.73 5.32 -9.18
CA ARG A 221 -11.99 4.61 -9.03
C ARG A 221 -12.54 4.79 -7.62
N SER A 222 -13.83 5.08 -7.52
CA SER A 222 -14.65 5.07 -6.31
C SER A 222 -15.83 4.12 -6.48
N SER A 223 -16.68 3.99 -5.44
CA SER A 223 -17.98 3.28 -5.53
C SER A 223 -18.90 3.86 -6.60
N ASP A 224 -18.87 5.18 -6.77
CA ASP A 224 -19.77 5.93 -7.65
C ASP A 224 -19.17 6.18 -9.05
N GLY A 225 -18.06 5.51 -9.38
CA GLY A 225 -17.39 5.64 -10.66
C GLY A 225 -15.97 6.24 -10.56
N MET A 226 -15.57 6.98 -11.59
CA MET A 226 -14.26 7.63 -11.62
C MET A 226 -14.34 9.03 -11.04
N VAL A 227 -13.53 9.32 -10.03
CA VAL A 227 -13.51 10.62 -9.33
C VAL A 227 -12.15 11.28 -9.49
N GLU A 228 -12.18 12.58 -9.76
CA GLU A 228 -10.98 13.40 -9.81
C GLU A 228 -10.50 13.81 -8.44
N LYS A 229 -9.19 13.82 -8.27
CA LYS A 229 -8.51 14.32 -7.09
C LYS A 229 -7.63 15.48 -7.47
N ASN A 230 -8.05 16.69 -7.11
CA ASN A 230 -7.27 17.90 -7.33
C ASN A 230 -6.07 18.03 -6.38
N GLN A 231 -6.08 17.28 -5.28
CA GLN A 231 -4.96 17.22 -4.32
C GLN A 231 -4.20 15.92 -4.49
N ASN A 232 -2.99 15.99 -4.99
CA ASN A 232 -2.02 14.92 -4.89
C ASN A 232 -1.50 14.83 -3.45
N LYS A 233 -1.11 13.64 -3.00
CA LYS A 233 -0.58 13.37 -1.64
C LYS A 233 0.66 14.19 -1.27
N SER A 234 1.31 14.86 -2.22
CA SER A 234 2.48 15.70 -2.01
C SER A 234 2.62 16.72 -3.13
N ASP A 235 3.21 17.89 -2.87
CA ASP A 235 3.53 18.93 -3.85
C ASP A 235 4.47 18.42 -4.96
N LYS A 236 5.32 17.43 -4.68
CA LYS A 236 6.18 16.75 -5.66
C LYS A 236 5.42 15.97 -6.75
N SER A 237 4.10 15.83 -6.63
CA SER A 237 3.28 15.22 -7.68
C SER A 237 2.96 16.17 -8.83
N ARG A 238 3.18 17.48 -8.66
CA ARG A 238 3.11 18.47 -9.74
C ARG A 238 4.47 18.54 -10.39
N ARG A 239 4.52 18.22 -11.66
CA ARG A 239 5.76 18.24 -12.43
C ARG A 239 5.47 18.46 -13.91
N THR A 240 6.47 18.92 -14.62
CA THR A 240 6.44 19.02 -16.08
C THR A 240 7.32 17.94 -16.67
N ILE A 241 6.80 17.19 -17.63
CA ILE A 241 7.56 16.15 -18.33
C ILE A 241 7.67 16.47 -19.82
N PRO A 242 8.76 16.08 -20.48
CA PRO A 242 8.91 16.23 -21.92
C PRO A 242 7.98 15.24 -22.66
N ILE A 243 7.48 15.68 -23.82
CA ILE A 243 6.74 14.81 -24.75
C ILE A 243 7.76 14.14 -25.67
N ILE A 244 7.87 12.83 -25.61
CA ILE A 244 8.73 12.05 -26.51
C ILE A 244 8.18 12.09 -27.95
N PRO A 245 9.03 12.02 -28.99
CA PRO A 245 8.61 12.19 -30.39
C PRO A 245 7.45 11.30 -30.83
N PRO A 246 7.38 9.98 -30.51
CA PRO A 246 6.24 9.13 -30.86
C PRO A 246 4.93 9.64 -30.24
N LEU A 247 4.96 10.05 -28.95
CA LEU A 247 3.81 10.59 -28.26
C LEU A 247 3.37 11.94 -28.84
N LEU A 248 4.31 12.79 -29.26
CA LEU A 248 4.01 14.07 -29.87
C LEU A 248 3.21 13.89 -31.17
N THR A 249 3.62 12.93 -32.02
CA THR A 249 2.92 12.58 -33.25
C THR A 249 1.52 12.09 -32.92
N ALA A 250 1.38 11.10 -32.05
CA ALA A 250 0.09 10.55 -31.68
C ALA A 250 -0.87 11.62 -31.09
N LEU A 251 -0.36 12.55 -30.26
CA LEU A 251 -1.16 13.63 -29.67
C LEU A 251 -1.59 14.70 -30.71
N LYS A 252 -0.81 14.92 -31.75
CA LYS A 252 -1.19 15.84 -32.86
C LYS A 252 -2.29 15.26 -33.71
N ASP A 253 -2.23 13.94 -33.96
CA ASP A 253 -3.17 13.24 -34.84
C ASP A 253 -4.46 12.81 -34.10
N ALA A 254 -4.47 12.96 -32.76
CA ALA A 254 -5.60 12.53 -31.93
C ALA A 254 -6.84 13.43 -32.10
N GLU A 255 -7.99 12.78 -32.23
CA GLU A 255 -9.29 13.45 -32.14
C GLU A 255 -9.58 13.88 -30.68
N ARG A 256 -9.97 15.15 -30.51
CA ARG A 256 -10.27 15.72 -29.19
C ARG A 256 -11.77 15.71 -28.92
N SER A 257 -12.32 14.51 -28.78
CA SER A 257 -13.75 14.29 -28.51
C SER A 257 -14.15 14.48 -27.02
N SER A 258 -13.18 14.72 -26.14
CA SER A 258 -13.38 14.90 -24.69
C SER A 258 -12.32 15.86 -24.15
N ASP A 259 -12.59 16.46 -22.97
CA ASP A 259 -11.59 17.25 -22.25
C ASP A 259 -10.40 16.39 -21.81
N HIS A 260 -10.62 15.10 -21.53
CA HIS A 260 -9.58 14.15 -21.18
C HIS A 260 -8.87 13.60 -22.42
N VAL A 261 -7.55 13.51 -22.31
CA VAL A 261 -6.71 12.91 -23.36
C VAL A 261 -6.96 11.40 -23.50
N VAL A 262 -7.27 10.73 -22.39
CA VAL A 262 -7.54 9.29 -22.34
C VAL A 262 -8.95 9.05 -21.84
N THR A 263 -9.82 8.54 -22.70
CA THR A 263 -11.22 8.22 -22.39
C THR A 263 -11.44 6.74 -22.11
N MET A 264 -10.53 5.88 -22.56
CA MET A 264 -10.59 4.44 -22.40
C MET A 264 -10.41 4.02 -20.93
N THR A 265 -11.16 3.00 -20.48
CA THR A 265 -11.02 2.47 -19.14
C THR A 265 -9.69 1.72 -18.94
N PRO A 266 -9.12 1.71 -17.73
CA PRO A 266 -7.88 0.98 -17.47
C PRO A 266 -7.94 -0.51 -17.81
N ASP A 267 -9.09 -1.14 -17.61
CA ASP A 267 -9.27 -2.58 -17.87
C ASP A 267 -9.22 -2.87 -19.38
N MET A 268 -9.80 -1.98 -20.21
CA MET A 268 -9.70 -2.07 -21.68
C MET A 268 -8.28 -1.86 -22.15
N ILE A 269 -7.58 -0.85 -21.62
CA ILE A 269 -6.18 -0.58 -21.97
C ILE A 269 -5.32 -1.82 -21.66
N LEU A 270 -5.48 -2.40 -20.45
CA LEU A 270 -4.72 -3.58 -20.04
C LEU A 270 -5.01 -4.80 -20.94
N LYS A 271 -6.26 -5.00 -21.34
CA LYS A 271 -6.65 -6.08 -22.26
C LYS A 271 -5.94 -5.93 -23.61
N HIS A 272 -5.99 -4.75 -24.21
CA HIS A 272 -5.32 -4.48 -25.50
C HIS A 272 -3.80 -4.58 -25.37
N MET A 273 -3.23 -4.09 -24.27
CA MET A 273 -1.80 -4.16 -24.01
C MET A 273 -1.31 -5.60 -23.93
N LYS A 274 -2.05 -6.48 -23.22
CA LYS A 274 -1.74 -7.91 -23.15
C LYS A 274 -1.70 -8.55 -24.55
N GLN A 275 -2.71 -8.29 -25.39
CA GLN A 275 -2.79 -8.80 -26.76
C GLN A 275 -1.62 -8.31 -27.62
N ILE A 276 -1.23 -7.04 -27.49
CA ILE A 276 -0.10 -6.47 -28.24
C ILE A 276 1.23 -7.10 -27.77
N CYS A 277 1.44 -7.22 -26.46
CA CYS A 277 2.65 -7.87 -25.94
C CYS A 277 2.76 -9.32 -26.40
N GLU A 278 1.68 -10.08 -26.31
CA GLU A 278 1.63 -11.49 -26.73
C GLU A 278 1.91 -11.63 -28.24
N LYS A 279 1.23 -10.84 -29.10
CA LYS A 279 1.41 -10.87 -30.55
C LYS A 279 2.84 -10.53 -30.99
N ASN A 280 3.55 -9.70 -30.23
CA ASN A 280 4.89 -9.22 -30.55
C ASN A 280 6.00 -9.93 -29.77
N GLY A 281 5.71 -10.98 -29.00
CA GLY A 281 6.71 -11.68 -28.17
C GLY A 281 7.39 -10.77 -27.16
N LEU A 282 6.65 -9.83 -26.57
CA LEU A 282 7.10 -8.92 -25.54
C LEU A 282 6.63 -9.44 -24.17
N PRO A 283 7.32 -9.09 -23.06
CA PRO A 283 6.85 -9.38 -21.72
C PRO A 283 5.45 -8.81 -21.49
N GLU A 284 4.58 -9.51 -20.76
CA GLU A 284 3.26 -8.99 -20.39
C GLU A 284 3.41 -7.84 -19.39
N VAL A 285 3.53 -6.62 -19.88
CA VAL A 285 3.67 -5.42 -19.06
C VAL A 285 2.32 -4.76 -18.81
N GLY A 286 2.10 -4.30 -17.58
CA GLY A 286 0.97 -3.44 -17.25
C GLY A 286 1.35 -1.96 -17.29
N LEU A 287 0.38 -1.05 -17.12
CA LEU A 287 0.62 0.40 -17.12
C LEU A 287 1.71 0.84 -16.11
N HIS A 288 1.79 0.17 -14.97
CA HIS A 288 2.84 0.45 -14.01
C HIS A 288 4.19 -0.17 -14.39
N GLY A 289 4.16 -1.28 -15.15
CA GLY A 289 5.35 -1.88 -15.74
C GLY A 289 5.99 -0.96 -16.78
N LEU A 290 5.20 -0.25 -17.60
CA LEU A 290 5.71 0.76 -18.53
C LEU A 290 6.41 1.92 -17.81
N ARG A 291 5.89 2.35 -16.66
CA ARG A 291 6.57 3.34 -15.83
C ARG A 291 7.88 2.78 -15.22
N HIS A 292 7.95 1.49 -14.93
CA HIS A 292 9.21 0.83 -14.56
C HIS A 292 10.18 0.78 -15.75
N SER A 293 9.67 0.56 -16.97
CA SER A 293 10.48 0.60 -18.20
C SER A 293 11.11 1.99 -18.42
N PHE A 294 10.39 3.08 -18.12
CA PHE A 294 11.00 4.43 -18.12
C PHE A 294 12.20 4.50 -17.18
N ALA A 295 12.08 3.95 -15.98
CA ALA A 295 13.17 3.99 -15.02
C ALA A 295 14.37 3.17 -15.51
N SER A 296 14.14 1.97 -16.07
CA SER A 296 15.16 1.12 -16.69
C SER A 296 15.85 1.83 -17.87
N LEU A 297 15.07 2.46 -18.76
CA LEU A 297 15.59 3.21 -19.87
C LEU A 297 16.40 4.45 -19.43
N ALA A 298 15.96 5.18 -18.42
CA ALA A 298 16.68 6.32 -17.86
C ALA A 298 18.06 5.91 -17.30
N TYR A 299 18.11 4.76 -16.62
CA TYR A 299 19.39 4.17 -16.17
C TYR A 299 20.29 3.80 -17.35
N HIS A 300 19.77 3.12 -18.36
CA HIS A 300 20.51 2.75 -19.57
C HIS A 300 21.07 3.97 -20.32
N LEU A 301 20.28 5.03 -20.42
CA LEU A 301 20.67 6.31 -21.03
C LEU A 301 21.56 7.17 -20.13
N GLN A 302 21.93 6.66 -18.93
CA GLN A 302 22.77 7.38 -17.96
C GLN A 302 22.21 8.74 -17.52
N ILE A 303 20.88 8.88 -17.53
CA ILE A 303 20.21 10.07 -17.00
C ILE A 303 20.48 10.12 -15.49
N PRO A 304 20.98 11.25 -14.95
CA PRO A 304 21.23 11.38 -13.52
C PRO A 304 19.99 11.01 -12.70
N GLU A 305 20.17 10.17 -11.69
CA GLU A 305 19.09 9.59 -10.88
C GLU A 305 18.11 10.64 -10.34
N MET A 306 18.63 11.78 -9.89
CA MET A 306 17.81 12.89 -9.40
C MET A 306 16.89 13.45 -10.48
N ILE A 307 17.41 13.60 -11.72
CA ILE A 307 16.63 14.10 -12.86
C ILE A 307 15.58 13.07 -13.28
N ALA A 308 15.94 11.79 -13.36
CA ALA A 308 15.01 10.73 -13.66
C ALA A 308 13.88 10.62 -12.61
N ALA A 309 14.22 10.80 -11.32
CA ALA A 309 13.26 10.81 -10.22
C ALA A 309 12.33 12.01 -10.29
N GLU A 310 12.80 13.18 -10.66
CA GLU A 310 11.99 14.38 -10.83
C GLU A 310 11.01 14.24 -12.00
N ILE A 311 11.48 13.85 -13.18
CA ILE A 311 10.63 13.55 -14.35
C ILE A 311 9.59 12.48 -13.99
N GLY A 312 10.03 11.43 -13.31
CA GLY A 312 9.17 10.34 -12.88
C GLY A 312 8.24 10.71 -11.71
N GLY A 313 8.55 11.75 -10.94
CA GLY A 313 7.80 12.10 -9.73
C GLY A 313 7.90 11.01 -8.66
N TRP A 314 9.08 10.42 -8.46
CA TRP A 314 9.38 9.55 -7.32
C TRP A 314 9.78 10.39 -6.13
N ASN A 315 9.08 10.19 -5.00
CA ASN A 315 9.40 10.87 -3.75
C ASN A 315 10.62 10.25 -3.03
N ASP A 316 10.86 8.97 -3.32
CA ASP A 316 11.90 8.16 -2.69
C ASP A 316 12.75 7.49 -3.77
N LEU A 317 14.04 7.83 -3.78
CA LEU A 317 15.03 7.26 -4.67
C LEU A 317 15.21 5.75 -4.44
N ALA A 318 15.03 5.25 -3.21
CA ALA A 318 15.11 3.84 -2.93
C ALA A 318 14.04 3.04 -3.70
N THR A 319 12.83 3.61 -3.85
CA THR A 319 11.78 3.00 -4.68
C THR A 319 12.20 2.91 -6.15
N MET A 320 12.88 3.91 -6.67
CA MET A 320 13.38 3.91 -8.04
C MET A 320 14.57 2.94 -8.17
N ARG A 321 15.53 2.98 -7.23
CA ARG A 321 16.69 2.07 -7.18
C ARG A 321 16.28 0.60 -7.17
N ASN A 322 15.24 0.24 -6.43
CA ASN A 322 14.72 -1.13 -6.41
C ASN A 322 14.26 -1.64 -7.79
N ILE A 323 14.01 -0.76 -8.75
CA ILE A 323 13.73 -1.13 -10.14
C ILE A 323 15.03 -1.49 -10.87
N TYR A 324 16.13 -0.79 -10.56
CA TYR A 324 17.44 -0.99 -11.19
C TYR A 324 18.26 -2.15 -10.63
N THR A 325 18.02 -2.56 -9.38
CA THR A 325 18.85 -3.57 -8.68
C THR A 325 18.94 -4.90 -9.43
N HIS A 326 18.06 -5.12 -10.40
CA HIS A 326 18.03 -6.33 -11.21
C HIS A 326 18.73 -6.18 -12.58
N LEU A 327 19.06 -4.95 -12.99
CA LEU A 327 19.68 -4.68 -14.30
C LEU A 327 21.17 -5.02 -14.36
N SER A 328 21.78 -5.40 -13.25
CA SER A 328 23.18 -5.02 -13.12
C SER A 328 24.23 -6.12 -13.06
N GLN A 329 23.97 -7.40 -13.31
CA GLN A 329 25.13 -8.31 -13.38
C GLN A 329 25.93 -8.15 -14.68
N SER A 330 25.28 -8.02 -15.82
CA SER A 330 25.94 -7.70 -17.09
C SER A 330 26.48 -6.27 -17.13
N ASP A 331 25.74 -5.30 -16.56
CA ASP A 331 26.18 -3.91 -16.49
C ASP A 331 27.33 -3.71 -15.50
N ILE A 332 27.33 -4.40 -14.36
CA ILE A 332 28.47 -4.39 -13.42
C ILE A 332 29.73 -4.91 -14.09
N ALA A 333 29.65 -6.03 -14.81
CA ALA A 333 30.78 -6.60 -15.52
C ALA A 333 31.31 -5.63 -16.59
N LYS A 334 30.41 -5.02 -17.38
CA LYS A 334 30.76 -4.03 -18.40
C LYS A 334 31.40 -2.78 -17.79
N ARG A 335 30.84 -2.24 -16.71
CA ARG A 335 31.40 -1.06 -16.03
C ARG A 335 32.71 -1.35 -15.31
N ALA A 336 32.86 -2.54 -14.76
CA ALA A 336 34.15 -2.98 -14.22
C ALA A 336 35.21 -3.05 -15.32
N GLN A 337 34.85 -3.48 -16.52
CA GLN A 337 35.77 -3.50 -17.66
C GLN A 337 36.10 -2.05 -18.13
N ASP A 338 35.09 -1.18 -18.29
CA ASP A 338 35.27 0.23 -18.63
C ASP A 338 36.22 0.93 -17.62
N PHE A 339 36.06 0.64 -16.32
CA PHE A 339 36.93 1.14 -15.26
C PHE A 339 38.37 0.64 -15.39
N SER A 340 38.57 -0.63 -15.68
CA SER A 340 39.87 -1.22 -15.92
C SER A 340 40.58 -0.60 -17.16
N ASP A 341 39.81 -0.48 -18.26
CA ASP A 341 40.28 0.06 -19.52
C ASP A 341 40.74 1.55 -19.41
N PHE A 342 40.09 2.31 -18.50
CA PHE A 342 40.53 3.69 -18.23
C PHE A 342 41.99 3.76 -17.77
N PHE A 343 42.37 2.92 -16.81
CA PHE A 343 43.76 2.89 -16.33
C PHE A 343 44.73 2.33 -17.33
N ASP A 344 44.33 1.41 -18.18
CA ASP A 344 45.18 0.88 -19.25
C ASP A 344 45.44 1.92 -20.37
N LYS A 345 44.47 2.78 -20.67
CA LYS A 345 44.64 3.91 -21.60
C LYS A 345 45.57 4.96 -21.05
N GLU A 346 45.53 5.26 -19.75
CA GLU A 346 46.47 6.20 -19.11
C GLU A 346 47.91 5.66 -19.07
N LYS A 347 48.09 4.36 -18.79
CA LYS A 347 49.42 3.73 -18.86
C LYS A 347 50.04 3.80 -20.27
N ARG A 348 49.21 3.67 -21.31
CA ARG A 348 49.71 3.82 -22.71
C ARG A 348 50.07 5.26 -23.07
N LYS A 349 49.37 6.27 -22.55
CA LYS A 349 49.74 7.69 -22.75
C LYS A 349 51.05 8.03 -22.06
N ASN A 350 51.20 7.66 -20.79
CA ASN A 350 52.41 7.94 -20.02
C ASN A 350 53.62 7.08 -20.47
N GLY A 351 53.41 5.89 -21.03
CA GLY A 351 54.47 5.05 -21.59
C GLY A 351 55.02 5.55 -22.91
N ASN A 352 54.27 6.32 -23.72
CA ASN A 352 54.75 6.93 -24.96
C ASN A 352 55.49 8.25 -24.76
N GLU A 353 55.34 8.93 -23.61
CA GLU A 353 56.10 10.15 -23.30
C GLU A 353 57.54 9.86 -22.79
N ILE A 354 57.80 8.67 -22.24
CA ILE A 354 59.11 8.28 -21.72
C ILE A 354 60.01 7.67 -22.85
N GLY A 355 59.45 7.38 -24.02
CA GLY A 355 60.17 6.74 -25.14
C GLY A 355 60.79 7.68 -26.17
N ASN A 356 60.61 9.02 -26.08
CA ASN A 356 61.12 9.99 -27.06
C ASN A 356 62.25 10.89 -26.58
N GLU A 357 62.86 10.57 -25.44
CA GLU A 357 64.10 11.21 -25.01
C GLU A 357 65.23 10.17 -25.00
N LYS A 358 65.74 9.84 -26.19
CA LYS A 358 67.07 9.26 -26.39
C LYS A 358 67.59 9.64 -27.78
#